data_938f515c19450dfbbb22e7a668c8b0d7
#
_entry.id   938f515c19450dfbbb22e7a668c8b0d7
#
_cell.length_a   1.000
_cell.length_b   1.000
_cell.length_c   1.000
_cell.angle_alpha   90.00
_cell.angle_beta   90.00
_cell.angle_gamma   90.00
#
_symmetry.space_group_name_H-M   'P 1'
#
loop_
_entity.id
_entity.type
_entity.pdbx_description
1 polymer ?
#
loop_
_entity_poly.entity_id
_entity_poly.type
_entity_poly.pdbx_seq_one_letter_code
_entity_poly.pdbx_strand_id
1 'polypeptide(L)'
;MLEEIKKTAAFIDAATDSFAPEVGVILGTGLGGFADKIETRFAIEYKDIPGFPVSTVEGHKGRMIFGMVEGRRVVAMQGRFHYYEGYGMQQVTFPVRVMRQLGIKYLFVSNASGGINTSFRVGDLMVITDHINLMPNPLIGPNTVSYT
;
A
#
# COMPACT_ATOMS: atom_id res chain seq x y z
N MET A 1 -13.00 1.24 13.08
CA MET A 1 -11.77 1.43 12.28
C MET A 1 -10.50 0.98 13.02
N LEU A 2 -10.10 1.52 14.19
CA LEU A 2 -8.83 1.11 14.85
C LEU A 2 -8.81 -0.38 15.19
N GLU A 3 -9.87 -0.92 15.75
CA GLU A 3 -9.99 -2.34 16.08
C GLU A 3 -9.96 -3.24 14.82
N GLU A 4 -10.52 -2.78 13.73
CA GLU A 4 -10.44 -3.51 12.44
C GLU A 4 -9.00 -3.54 11.92
N ILE A 5 -8.28 -2.41 11.98
CA ILE A 5 -6.87 -2.34 11.60
C ILE A 5 -6.04 -3.33 12.42
N LYS A 6 -6.22 -3.34 13.75
CA LYS A 6 -5.52 -4.28 14.63
C LYS A 6 -5.85 -5.74 14.32
N LYS A 7 -7.15 -6.03 14.11
CA LYS A 7 -7.62 -7.38 13.76
C LYS A 7 -7.02 -7.86 12.45
N THR A 8 -7.03 -7.01 11.42
CA THR A 8 -6.45 -7.32 10.11
C THR A 8 -4.94 -7.49 10.19
N ALA A 9 -4.25 -6.61 10.93
CA ALA A 9 -2.82 -6.74 11.13
C ALA A 9 -2.45 -8.03 11.88
N ALA A 10 -3.20 -8.41 12.92
CA ALA A 10 -2.99 -9.66 13.64
C ALA A 10 -3.21 -10.89 12.75
N PHE A 11 -4.21 -10.85 11.86
CA PHE A 11 -4.43 -11.91 10.87
C PHE A 11 -3.21 -12.05 9.94
N ILE A 12 -2.73 -10.94 9.37
CA ILE A 12 -1.57 -10.94 8.48
C ILE A 12 -0.31 -11.39 9.22
N ASP A 13 -0.08 -10.91 10.43
CA ASP A 13 1.07 -11.28 11.26
C ASP A 13 1.11 -12.81 11.48
N ALA A 14 -0.02 -13.41 11.84
CA ALA A 14 -0.15 -14.85 12.00
C ALA A 14 0.06 -15.61 10.67
N ALA A 15 -0.49 -15.10 9.57
CA ALA A 15 -0.37 -15.73 8.25
C ALA A 15 1.04 -15.61 7.62
N THR A 16 1.90 -14.77 8.19
CA THR A 16 3.26 -14.53 7.72
C THR A 16 4.33 -14.86 8.76
N ASP A 17 4.01 -15.70 9.73
CA ASP A 17 4.93 -16.13 10.80
C ASP A 17 5.64 -14.94 11.48
N SER A 18 4.89 -13.86 11.75
CA SER A 18 5.41 -12.61 12.36
C SER A 18 6.58 -12.01 11.55
N PHE A 19 6.45 -11.93 10.24
CA PHE A 19 7.49 -11.47 9.32
C PHE A 19 8.05 -10.08 9.65
N ALA A 20 7.23 -9.19 10.25
CA ALA A 20 7.59 -7.84 10.69
C ALA A 20 8.30 -7.00 9.62
N PRO A 21 7.62 -6.56 8.56
CA PRO A 21 8.22 -5.78 7.47
C PRO A 21 8.71 -4.41 7.97
N GLU A 22 9.81 -3.93 7.38
CA GLU A 22 10.37 -2.59 7.67
C GLU A 22 9.93 -1.56 6.64
N VAL A 23 9.70 -2.00 5.41
CA VAL A 23 9.39 -1.16 4.27
C VAL A 23 8.07 -1.60 3.64
N GLY A 24 7.17 -0.66 3.45
CA GLY A 24 5.96 -0.83 2.65
C GLY A 24 6.15 -0.25 1.25
N VAL A 25 5.65 -0.95 0.23
CA VAL A 25 5.68 -0.49 -1.16
C VAL A 25 4.29 -0.62 -1.77
N ILE A 26 3.78 0.45 -2.36
CA ILE A 26 2.55 0.42 -3.16
C ILE A 26 2.94 0.58 -4.62
N LEU A 27 2.81 -0.51 -5.38
CA LEU A 27 3.20 -0.54 -6.79
C LEU A 27 2.13 0.12 -7.65
N GLY A 28 2.57 1.11 -8.43
CA GLY A 28 1.76 1.77 -9.44
C GLY A 28 1.79 1.04 -10.79
N THR A 29 1.01 1.56 -11.72
CA THR A 29 0.97 1.09 -13.11
C THR A 29 2.37 1.14 -13.74
N GLY A 30 2.75 0.08 -14.41
CA GLY A 30 4.07 -0.06 -15.06
C GLY A 30 5.20 -0.54 -14.16
N LEU A 31 5.01 -0.57 -12.82
CA LEU A 31 6.04 -0.98 -11.87
C LEU A 31 5.82 -2.40 -11.31
N GLY A 32 4.90 -3.16 -11.91
CA GLY A 32 4.60 -4.55 -11.50
C GLY A 32 5.84 -5.47 -11.52
N GLY A 33 6.80 -5.21 -12.40
CA GLY A 33 8.07 -5.94 -12.47
C GLY A 33 8.96 -5.81 -11.23
N PHE A 34 8.72 -4.82 -10.35
CA PHE A 34 9.40 -4.75 -9.06
C PHE A 34 9.03 -5.95 -8.17
N ALA A 35 7.81 -6.47 -8.29
CA ALA A 35 7.40 -7.65 -7.54
C ALA A 35 8.28 -8.88 -7.82
N ASP A 36 8.83 -8.98 -9.04
CA ASP A 36 9.72 -10.07 -9.45
C ASP A 36 11.13 -9.94 -8.83
N LYS A 37 11.46 -8.77 -8.28
CA LYS A 37 12.72 -8.53 -7.54
C LYS A 37 12.62 -8.88 -6.07
N ILE A 38 11.40 -9.10 -5.56
CA ILE A 38 11.18 -9.47 -4.17
C ILE A 38 11.46 -10.97 -4.03
N GLU A 39 12.41 -11.33 -3.19
CA GLU A 39 12.59 -12.71 -2.74
C GLU A 39 11.41 -13.07 -1.84
N THR A 40 10.31 -13.50 -2.48
CA THR A 40 9.02 -13.70 -1.83
C THR A 40 9.08 -14.82 -0.79
N ARG A 41 8.61 -14.55 0.41
CA ARG A 41 8.43 -15.50 1.50
C ARG A 41 6.97 -15.88 1.67
N PHE A 42 6.08 -14.88 1.64
CA PHE A 42 4.63 -15.06 1.78
C PHE A 42 3.89 -14.19 0.76
N ALA A 43 2.71 -14.66 0.35
CA ALA A 43 1.78 -13.88 -0.46
C ALA A 43 0.36 -14.16 0.01
N ILE A 44 -0.45 -13.10 0.16
CA ILE A 44 -1.84 -13.18 0.62
C ILE A 44 -2.70 -12.39 -0.37
N GLU A 45 -3.72 -13.04 -0.94
CA GLU A 45 -4.68 -12.37 -1.82
C GLU A 45 -5.54 -11.39 -1.01
N TYR A 46 -5.88 -10.22 -1.55
CA TYR A 46 -6.68 -9.22 -0.83
C TYR A 46 -8.03 -9.74 -0.38
N LYS A 47 -8.66 -10.59 -1.19
CA LYS A 47 -9.96 -11.22 -0.86
C LYS A 47 -9.92 -12.08 0.41
N ASP A 48 -8.73 -12.58 0.77
CA ASP A 48 -8.52 -13.45 1.93
C ASP A 48 -8.13 -12.64 3.18
N ILE A 49 -7.86 -11.32 3.01
CA ILE A 49 -7.51 -10.43 4.11
C ILE A 49 -8.78 -9.75 4.67
N PRO A 50 -9.12 -9.97 5.96
CA PRO A 50 -10.28 -9.34 6.57
C PRO A 50 -10.25 -7.81 6.44
N GLY A 51 -11.35 -7.22 5.96
CA GLY A 51 -11.51 -5.77 5.85
C GLY A 51 -10.80 -5.11 4.66
N PHE A 52 -10.06 -5.86 3.84
CA PHE A 52 -9.50 -5.30 2.61
C PHE A 52 -10.59 -5.14 1.55
N PRO A 53 -10.56 -4.05 0.77
CA PRO A 53 -11.35 -3.95 -0.43
C PRO A 53 -10.98 -5.05 -1.43
N VAL A 54 -11.89 -5.41 -2.31
CA VAL A 54 -11.61 -6.34 -3.41
C VAL A 54 -11.35 -5.51 -4.66
N SER A 55 -10.17 -5.65 -5.28
CA SER A 55 -9.88 -4.94 -6.53
C SER A 55 -10.86 -5.35 -7.63
N THR A 56 -11.51 -4.36 -8.26
CA THR A 56 -12.45 -4.57 -9.37
C THR A 56 -11.80 -4.38 -10.74
N VAL A 57 -10.54 -3.94 -10.77
CA VAL A 57 -9.81 -3.66 -12.01
C VAL A 57 -9.19 -4.94 -12.57
N GLU A 58 -9.59 -5.33 -13.77
CA GLU A 58 -8.98 -6.43 -14.51
C GLU A 58 -7.46 -6.22 -14.68
N GLY A 59 -6.66 -7.27 -14.42
CA GLY A 59 -5.20 -7.23 -14.57
C GLY A 59 -4.41 -6.88 -13.29
N HIS A 60 -5.06 -6.44 -12.22
CA HIS A 60 -4.41 -6.32 -10.92
C HIS A 60 -4.43 -7.65 -10.18
N LYS A 61 -3.25 -8.20 -9.86
CA LYS A 61 -3.13 -9.47 -9.14
C LYS A 61 -3.71 -9.43 -7.72
N GLY A 62 -4.01 -8.24 -7.19
CA GLY A 62 -4.77 -8.03 -5.95
C GLY A 62 -4.21 -8.77 -4.74
N ARG A 63 -2.91 -8.66 -4.44
CA ARG A 63 -2.28 -9.37 -3.32
C ARG A 63 -1.21 -8.55 -2.60
N MET A 64 -0.96 -8.90 -1.34
CA MET A 64 0.22 -8.47 -0.59
C MET A 64 1.32 -9.51 -0.72
N ILE A 65 2.53 -9.06 -0.97
CA ILE A 65 3.74 -9.88 -1.06
C ILE A 65 4.67 -9.47 0.06
N PHE A 66 5.15 -10.45 0.82
CA PHE A 66 6.14 -10.28 1.89
C PHE A 66 7.43 -10.98 1.48
N GLY A 67 8.55 -10.29 1.58
CA GLY A 67 9.83 -10.87 1.17
C GLY A 67 11.00 -9.96 1.41
N MET A 68 12.14 -10.34 0.84
CA MET A 68 13.40 -9.61 0.99
C MET A 68 13.76 -8.86 -0.29
N VAL A 69 14.27 -7.65 -0.14
CA VAL A 69 14.90 -6.87 -1.22
C VAL A 69 16.17 -6.26 -0.63
N GLU A 70 17.32 -6.59 -1.19
CA GLU A 70 18.64 -6.08 -0.74
C GLU A 70 18.81 -6.17 0.80
N GLY A 71 18.44 -7.30 1.37
CA GLY A 71 18.55 -7.56 2.81
C GLY A 71 17.52 -6.84 3.69
N ARG A 72 16.52 -6.16 3.11
CA ARG A 72 15.44 -5.48 3.83
C ARG A 72 14.14 -6.26 3.75
N ARG A 73 13.41 -6.32 4.87
CA ARG A 73 12.07 -6.93 4.91
C ARG A 73 11.05 -5.96 4.33
N VAL A 74 10.42 -6.38 3.23
CA VAL A 74 9.49 -5.58 2.46
C VAL A 74 8.11 -6.22 2.46
N VAL A 75 7.07 -5.40 2.58
CA VAL A 75 5.71 -5.74 2.18
C VAL A 75 5.31 -4.91 0.98
N ALA A 76 4.91 -5.54 -0.11
CA ALA A 76 4.49 -4.87 -1.32
C ALA A 76 3.03 -5.15 -1.64
N MET A 77 2.28 -4.11 -1.97
CA MET A 77 0.95 -4.21 -2.56
C MET A 77 1.09 -4.34 -4.08
N GLN A 78 0.78 -5.52 -4.60
CA GLN A 78 0.70 -5.77 -6.05
C GLN A 78 -0.73 -5.54 -6.53
N GLY A 79 -1.02 -4.31 -6.89
CA GLY A 79 -2.33 -3.72 -7.08
C GLY A 79 -2.69 -2.80 -5.92
N ARG A 80 -3.58 -1.85 -6.18
CA ARG A 80 -4.03 -0.88 -5.19
C ARG A 80 -5.50 -0.54 -5.42
N PHE A 81 -6.11 0.13 -4.47
CA PHE A 81 -7.49 0.59 -4.53
C PHE A 81 -7.52 2.07 -4.91
N HIS A 82 -8.47 2.46 -5.76
CA HIS A 82 -8.59 3.83 -6.20
C HIS A 82 -9.94 4.42 -5.78
N TYR A 83 -9.92 5.72 -5.48
CA TYR A 83 -11.12 6.45 -5.11
C TYR A 83 -12.17 6.44 -6.24
N TYR A 84 -11.72 6.49 -7.51
CA TYR A 84 -12.62 6.45 -8.67
C TYR A 84 -13.33 5.10 -8.88
N GLU A 85 -12.88 4.03 -8.22
CA GLU A 85 -13.57 2.74 -8.21
C GLU A 85 -14.82 2.74 -7.31
N GLY A 86 -15.13 3.86 -6.64
CA GLY A 86 -16.27 4.03 -5.74
C GLY A 86 -15.94 3.75 -4.27
N TYR A 87 -14.70 3.45 -3.95
CA TYR A 87 -14.26 3.28 -2.55
C TYR A 87 -14.16 4.61 -1.81
N GLY A 88 -14.62 4.63 -0.56
CA GLY A 88 -14.36 5.77 0.33
C GLY A 88 -12.88 5.92 0.67
N MET A 89 -12.43 7.15 0.95
CA MET A 89 -11.01 7.43 1.25
C MET A 89 -10.48 6.62 2.44
N GLN A 90 -11.32 6.29 3.42
CA GLN A 90 -10.92 5.43 4.55
C GLN A 90 -10.62 3.99 4.09
N GLN A 91 -11.37 3.48 3.12
CA GLN A 91 -11.13 2.15 2.54
C GLN A 91 -9.86 2.14 1.70
N VAL A 92 -9.64 3.18 0.86
CA VAL A 92 -8.43 3.31 0.03
C VAL A 92 -7.17 3.36 0.88
N THR A 93 -7.23 4.04 2.04
CA THR A 93 -6.08 4.21 2.95
C THR A 93 -5.97 3.12 4.03
N PHE A 94 -6.96 2.22 4.13
CA PHE A 94 -6.97 1.14 5.12
C PHE A 94 -5.71 0.26 5.06
N PRO A 95 -5.25 -0.21 3.87
CA PRO A 95 -4.04 -1.02 3.77
C PRO A 95 -2.78 -0.31 4.28
N VAL A 96 -2.67 1.01 4.07
CA VAL A 96 -1.53 1.80 4.58
C VAL A 96 -1.49 1.77 6.11
N ARG A 97 -2.66 1.92 6.76
CA ARG A 97 -2.79 1.86 8.21
C ARG A 97 -2.48 0.47 8.76
N VAL A 98 -2.89 -0.58 8.03
CA VAL A 98 -2.56 -1.98 8.37
C VAL A 98 -1.05 -2.20 8.27
N MET A 99 -0.41 -1.77 7.17
CA MET A 99 1.06 -1.86 7.03
C MET A 99 1.79 -1.12 8.15
N ARG A 100 1.28 0.05 8.57
CA ARG A 100 1.85 0.78 9.72
C ARG A 100 1.73 -0.03 11.01
N GLN A 101 0.60 -0.70 11.22
CA GLN A 101 0.38 -1.58 12.39
C GLN A 101 1.29 -2.82 12.36
N LEU A 102 1.66 -3.33 11.18
CA LEU A 102 2.64 -4.39 10.99
C LEU A 102 4.09 -3.94 11.26
N GLY A 103 4.33 -2.65 11.45
CA GLY A 103 5.62 -2.12 11.89
C GLY A 103 6.47 -1.46 10.81
N ILE A 104 5.93 -1.18 9.60
CA ILE A 104 6.73 -0.47 8.60
C ILE A 104 7.18 0.89 9.10
N LYS A 105 8.41 1.25 8.76
CA LYS A 105 9.04 2.55 9.07
C LYS A 105 9.04 3.47 7.85
N TYR A 106 9.12 2.90 6.67
CA TYR A 106 9.17 3.60 5.39
C TYR A 106 8.06 3.13 4.49
N LEU A 107 7.44 4.05 3.76
CA LEU A 107 6.43 3.75 2.75
C LEU A 107 6.82 4.40 1.43
N PHE A 108 6.94 3.58 0.38
CA PHE A 108 7.12 4.02 -0.99
C PHE A 108 5.80 3.88 -1.74
N VAL A 109 5.30 4.98 -2.28
CA VAL A 109 4.10 4.99 -3.11
C VAL A 109 4.48 5.45 -4.50
N SER A 110 4.16 4.65 -5.51
CA SER A 110 4.49 4.96 -6.89
C SER A 110 3.25 5.04 -7.77
N ASN A 111 3.30 5.91 -8.76
CA ASN A 111 2.26 6.02 -9.79
C ASN A 111 2.88 6.50 -11.12
N ALA A 112 2.25 6.13 -12.22
CA ALA A 112 2.50 6.77 -13.49
C ALA A 112 1.70 8.09 -13.57
N SER A 113 2.30 9.13 -14.17
CA SER A 113 1.61 10.40 -14.41
C SER A 113 2.13 11.07 -15.68
N GLY A 114 1.32 11.96 -16.26
CA GLY A 114 1.78 12.85 -17.33
C GLY A 114 2.72 13.91 -16.78
N GLY A 115 3.83 14.17 -17.48
CA GLY A 115 4.76 15.24 -17.16
C GLY A 115 4.36 16.54 -17.85
N ILE A 116 4.19 17.63 -17.07
CA ILE A 116 3.97 18.98 -17.62
C ILE A 116 5.31 19.66 -17.97
N ASN A 117 6.35 19.37 -17.19
CA ASN A 117 7.69 19.91 -17.45
C ASN A 117 8.26 19.30 -18.74
N THR A 118 8.55 20.15 -19.71
CA THR A 118 9.03 19.76 -21.04
C THR A 118 10.44 19.16 -21.05
N SER A 119 11.19 19.25 -19.95
CA SER A 119 12.48 18.58 -19.80
C SER A 119 12.36 17.10 -19.41
N PHE A 120 11.18 16.66 -18.96
CA PHE A 120 10.95 15.27 -18.61
C PHE A 120 10.80 14.39 -19.86
N ARG A 121 11.31 13.18 -19.75
CA ARG A 121 11.20 12.14 -20.76
C ARG A 121 10.40 10.95 -20.22
N VAL A 122 9.81 10.17 -21.11
CA VAL A 122 9.15 8.93 -20.74
C VAL A 122 10.16 7.99 -20.06
N GLY A 123 9.83 7.53 -18.87
CA GLY A 123 10.70 6.69 -18.05
C GLY A 123 11.48 7.42 -16.96
N ASP A 124 11.44 8.75 -16.93
CA ASP A 124 12.05 9.51 -15.84
C ASP A 124 11.34 9.24 -14.51
N LEU A 125 12.12 9.17 -13.44
CA LEU A 125 11.63 9.06 -12.07
C LEU A 125 11.65 10.45 -11.43
N MET A 126 10.49 10.85 -10.92
CA MET A 126 10.34 12.11 -10.19
C MET A 126 9.98 11.82 -8.73
N VAL A 127 10.71 12.41 -7.80
CA VAL A 127 10.37 12.39 -6.38
C VAL A 127 9.49 13.60 -6.06
N ILE A 128 8.29 13.34 -5.54
CA ILE A 128 7.38 14.39 -5.09
C ILE A 128 7.89 14.95 -3.77
N THR A 129 8.13 16.25 -3.71
CA THR A 129 8.56 16.96 -2.48
C THR A 129 7.38 17.60 -1.77
N ASP A 130 6.34 17.96 -2.51
CA ASP A 130 5.10 18.54 -1.98
C ASP A 130 3.95 18.33 -2.96
N HIS A 131 2.70 18.49 -2.51
CA HIS A 131 1.52 18.36 -3.35
C HIS A 131 0.35 19.20 -2.85
N ILE A 132 -0.57 19.53 -3.76
CA ILE A 132 -1.86 20.15 -3.45
C ILE A 132 -2.92 19.05 -3.43
N ASN A 133 -3.54 18.81 -2.28
CA ASN A 133 -4.60 17.82 -2.16
C ASN A 133 -5.96 18.41 -2.51
N LEU A 134 -6.56 17.97 -3.60
CA LEU A 134 -7.93 18.29 -4.02
C LEU A 134 -8.92 17.14 -3.72
N MET A 135 -8.48 16.09 -3.07
CA MET A 135 -9.28 14.91 -2.73
C MET A 135 -9.84 15.03 -1.30
N PRO A 136 -10.94 14.32 -0.98
CA PRO A 136 -11.39 14.23 0.41
C PRO A 136 -10.28 13.75 1.34
N ASN A 137 -10.17 14.38 2.51
CA ASN A 137 -9.13 14.04 3.48
C ASN A 137 -9.59 12.85 4.36
N PRO A 138 -8.89 11.69 4.32
CA PRO A 138 -9.25 10.52 5.14
C PRO A 138 -8.99 10.72 6.64
N LEU A 139 -8.33 11.80 7.03
CA LEU A 139 -8.05 12.12 8.44
C LEU A 139 -9.16 12.95 9.09
N ILE A 140 -10.18 13.40 8.33
CA ILE A 140 -11.34 14.09 8.88
C ILE A 140 -12.23 13.06 9.57
N GLY A 141 -12.55 13.31 10.83
CA GLY A 141 -13.44 12.47 11.63
C GLY A 141 -13.06 12.42 13.11
N PRO A 142 -13.74 11.60 13.92
CA PRO A 142 -13.41 11.45 15.31
C PRO A 142 -11.96 10.97 15.48
N ASN A 143 -11.19 11.69 16.26
CA ASN A 143 -9.84 11.27 16.61
C ASN A 143 -9.92 10.15 17.67
N THR A 144 -9.62 8.93 17.24
CA THR A 144 -9.60 7.73 18.10
C THR A 144 -8.19 7.42 18.61
N VAL A 145 -7.21 8.28 18.31
CA VAL A 145 -5.83 8.10 18.75
C VAL A 145 -5.59 8.97 19.97
N SER A 146 -5.16 8.35 21.07
CA SER A 146 -4.64 9.07 22.23
C SER A 146 -3.30 9.69 21.87
N TYR A 147 -3.17 11.01 22.04
CA TYR A 147 -1.87 11.68 22.02
C TYR A 147 -1.25 11.49 23.43
N THR A 148 -0.56 10.38 23.62
CA THR A 148 0.31 10.16 24.77
C THR A 148 1.70 9.82 24.27
#